data_7f72f16441150ba69293fcb8b3d3e4a4
#
_entry.id   7f72f16441150ba69293fcb8b3d3e4a4
#
_cell.length_a   1.000
_cell.length_b   1.000
_cell.length_c   1.000
_cell.angle_alpha   90.00
_cell.angle_beta   90.00
_cell.angle_gamma   90.00
#
_symmetry.space_group_name_H-M   'P 1'
#
loop_
_entity.id
_entity.type
_entity.pdbx_description
1 polymer ?
#
loop_
_entity_poly.entity_id
_entity_poly.type
_entity_poly.pdbx_seq_one_letter_code
_entity_poly.pdbx_strand_id
1 'polypeptide(L)'
;MKTGKNYKFWFCTGSQDLYGDECLQKVAEHSKIIVEKLNESGNLPFEVVWKPTLITNELIRRTFNEANIDDECAGVIVWMHTFSPAKSWILGLQEYRKPLLHLHTQFNMEIPYDTIDMDFMNENQSAHGDREFGHMVTRMGIERKVVVGPWSDEKLQKKIGSWMRTAIGVVESSHIRVMRVADNMRNVAVTEGDKVEAQLKFGWEIDAYPVNEIAESVAAVSESDTNALVEEYYSKYNILLEGRDPAEFRKHVAVQAQIELGFERFLEEKNYQAIVTHFGDLGALKQLPGLAIQRLMEKGYGFGAEGDWKVAAMVRLMKIMTSGMKDAKGTSMLEDYTYNLVPGKEGILEAHMLEICPSIADGPISIKCQPLSMGDREDPARLVFTSKEGTGIATSLVDLGDRFRLLINTVDCKKVEKPMPKLPVATNFWTPQPDLITGAEAWILAGGAHHTAFTYDLTAEQMGDWAEAMGIEPVYIDNETTIRNLKKDLMLGNLVYRK
;
A
#
# COMPACT_ATOMS: atom_id res chain seq x y z
N MET A 1 -5.15 -6.93 11.20
CA MET A 1 -6.47 -6.33 10.87
C MET A 1 -6.77 -6.60 9.41
N LYS A 2 -7.74 -7.46 9.09
CA LYS A 2 -8.24 -7.60 7.72
C LYS A 2 -9.02 -6.32 7.40
N THR A 3 -8.94 -5.83 6.15
CA THR A 3 -10.00 -4.95 5.67
C THR A 3 -11.30 -5.70 5.95
N GLY A 4 -12.17 -5.18 6.80
CA GLY A 4 -13.37 -5.92 7.25
C GLY A 4 -14.43 -6.11 6.17
N LYS A 5 -14.15 -5.65 4.94
CA LYS A 5 -15.07 -5.66 3.80
C LYS A 5 -14.72 -6.78 2.81
N ASN A 6 -15.73 -7.40 2.26
CA ASN A 6 -15.65 -8.45 1.25
C ASN A 6 -15.71 -7.80 -0.14
N TYR A 7 -14.61 -7.20 -0.58
CA TYR A 7 -14.56 -6.46 -1.84
C TYR A 7 -14.76 -7.35 -3.06
N LYS A 8 -15.48 -6.80 -4.05
CA LYS A 8 -15.77 -7.39 -5.35
C LYS A 8 -15.49 -6.39 -6.46
N PHE A 9 -15.26 -6.91 -7.65
CA PHE A 9 -15.07 -6.09 -8.85
C PHE A 9 -16.18 -6.39 -9.85
N TRP A 10 -16.81 -5.35 -10.40
CA TRP A 10 -17.87 -5.54 -11.36
C TRP A 10 -17.32 -5.67 -12.76
N PHE A 11 -17.79 -6.68 -13.51
CA PHE A 11 -17.46 -6.88 -14.91
C PHE A 11 -18.61 -6.36 -15.78
N CYS A 12 -18.36 -5.29 -16.52
CA CYS A 12 -19.31 -4.57 -17.34
C CYS A 12 -18.97 -4.72 -18.83
N THR A 13 -19.81 -5.40 -19.58
CA THR A 13 -19.61 -5.62 -21.02
C THR A 13 -20.49 -4.67 -21.80
N GLY A 14 -19.89 -3.94 -22.74
CA GLY A 14 -20.61 -3.04 -23.64
C GLY A 14 -21.08 -3.73 -24.93
N SER A 15 -22.29 -3.36 -25.39
CA SER A 15 -22.87 -3.72 -26.67
C SER A 15 -23.91 -2.66 -27.09
N GLN A 16 -24.76 -2.98 -28.06
CA GLN A 16 -25.86 -2.11 -28.49
C GLN A 16 -27.06 -2.92 -29.03
N ASP A 17 -28.24 -2.36 -28.95
CA ASP A 17 -29.50 -3.00 -29.41
C ASP A 17 -29.53 -3.32 -30.92
N LEU A 18 -28.74 -2.62 -31.72
CA LEU A 18 -28.68 -2.79 -33.16
C LEU A 18 -28.39 -4.23 -33.60
N TYR A 19 -27.69 -5.00 -32.78
CA TYR A 19 -27.29 -6.38 -33.12
C TYR A 19 -28.36 -7.43 -32.86
N GLY A 20 -29.48 -7.06 -32.20
CA GLY A 20 -30.61 -7.95 -31.90
C GLY A 20 -30.37 -8.89 -30.73
N ASP A 21 -31.45 -9.53 -30.30
CA ASP A 21 -31.50 -10.32 -29.05
C ASP A 21 -30.53 -11.53 -29.07
N GLU A 22 -30.38 -12.21 -30.19
CA GLU A 22 -29.53 -13.39 -30.32
C GLU A 22 -28.05 -13.02 -30.07
N CYS A 23 -27.57 -11.94 -30.70
CA CYS A 23 -26.20 -11.46 -30.47
C CYS A 23 -26.02 -10.99 -29.02
N LEU A 24 -26.96 -10.29 -28.44
CA LEU A 24 -26.91 -9.85 -27.04
C LEU A 24 -26.89 -11.01 -26.06
N GLN A 25 -27.59 -12.11 -26.33
CA GLN A 25 -27.53 -13.33 -25.52
C GLN A 25 -26.12 -13.96 -25.57
N LYS A 26 -25.53 -14.07 -26.75
CA LYS A 26 -24.14 -14.57 -26.91
C LYS A 26 -23.12 -13.69 -26.20
N VAL A 27 -23.27 -12.36 -26.29
CA VAL A 27 -22.42 -11.41 -25.56
C VAL A 27 -22.51 -11.65 -24.05
N ALA A 28 -23.71 -11.85 -23.53
CA ALA A 28 -23.91 -12.14 -22.11
C ALA A 28 -23.31 -13.49 -21.70
N GLU A 29 -23.46 -14.54 -22.54
CA GLU A 29 -22.89 -15.86 -22.29
C GLU A 29 -21.35 -15.82 -22.30
N HIS A 30 -20.74 -15.19 -23.30
CA HIS A 30 -19.28 -15.04 -23.38
C HIS A 30 -18.73 -14.25 -22.18
N SER A 31 -19.41 -13.20 -21.76
CA SER A 31 -19.03 -12.40 -20.59
C SER A 31 -19.06 -13.22 -19.31
N LYS A 32 -20.09 -14.05 -19.11
CA LYS A 32 -20.21 -14.95 -17.95
C LYS A 32 -19.10 -16.00 -17.94
N ILE A 33 -18.78 -16.58 -19.10
CA ILE A 33 -17.68 -17.55 -19.26
C ILE A 33 -16.34 -16.90 -18.84
N ILE A 34 -16.06 -15.69 -19.32
CA ILE A 34 -14.84 -14.95 -18.92
C ILE A 34 -14.80 -14.76 -17.40
N VAL A 35 -15.89 -14.26 -16.81
CA VAL A 35 -15.97 -14.00 -15.35
C VAL A 35 -15.78 -15.29 -14.55
N GLU A 36 -16.45 -16.37 -14.94
CA GLU A 36 -16.28 -17.68 -14.30
C GLU A 36 -14.83 -18.16 -14.35
N LYS A 37 -14.20 -18.12 -15.53
CA LYS A 37 -12.81 -18.54 -15.71
C LYS A 37 -11.80 -17.64 -14.99
N LEU A 38 -12.05 -16.34 -14.94
CA LEU A 38 -11.24 -15.43 -14.13
C LEU A 38 -11.30 -15.79 -12.64
N ASN A 39 -12.49 -16.05 -12.10
CA ASN A 39 -12.68 -16.44 -10.70
C ASN A 39 -12.08 -17.83 -10.38
N GLU A 40 -12.13 -18.78 -11.32
CA GLU A 40 -11.55 -20.11 -11.16
C GLU A 40 -10.02 -20.13 -11.28
N SER A 41 -9.41 -19.12 -11.86
CA SER A 41 -7.98 -19.10 -12.22
C SER A 41 -7.03 -19.18 -11.02
N GLY A 42 -7.47 -18.73 -9.83
CA GLY A 42 -6.62 -18.57 -8.66
C GLY A 42 -5.63 -17.41 -8.73
N ASN A 43 -5.61 -16.63 -9.81
CA ASN A 43 -4.72 -15.50 -10.03
C ASN A 43 -5.31 -14.16 -9.53
N LEU A 44 -6.62 -14.12 -9.28
CA LEU A 44 -7.31 -12.94 -8.78
C LEU A 44 -7.47 -12.99 -7.25
N PRO A 45 -7.11 -11.93 -6.54
CA PRO A 45 -7.25 -11.89 -5.08
C PRO A 45 -8.69 -11.63 -4.60
N PHE A 46 -9.58 -11.17 -5.49
CA PHE A 46 -10.97 -10.82 -5.18
C PHE A 46 -11.93 -11.34 -6.25
N GLU A 47 -13.20 -11.50 -5.88
CA GLU A 47 -14.27 -11.96 -6.75
C GLU A 47 -14.59 -10.92 -7.84
N VAL A 48 -14.78 -11.41 -9.06
CA VAL A 48 -15.35 -10.64 -10.18
C VAL A 48 -16.82 -11.01 -10.32
N VAL A 49 -17.69 -10.01 -10.35
CA VAL A 49 -19.14 -10.16 -10.46
C VAL A 49 -19.62 -9.68 -11.82
N TRP A 50 -20.22 -10.56 -12.60
CA TRP A 50 -20.83 -10.19 -13.87
C TRP A 50 -22.01 -9.25 -13.68
N LYS A 51 -22.09 -8.20 -14.51
CA LYS A 51 -23.25 -7.29 -14.61
C LYS A 51 -23.93 -7.46 -15.98
N PRO A 52 -25.26 -7.26 -16.07
CA PRO A 52 -25.96 -7.33 -17.34
C PRO A 52 -25.31 -6.46 -18.41
N THR A 53 -25.34 -6.92 -19.67
CA THR A 53 -24.73 -6.22 -20.81
C THR A 53 -25.26 -4.79 -20.92
N LEU A 54 -24.36 -3.83 -21.02
CA LEU A 54 -24.68 -2.39 -21.04
C LEU A 54 -24.91 -1.92 -22.48
N ILE A 55 -26.14 -1.57 -22.82
CA ILE A 55 -26.61 -1.29 -24.18
C ILE A 55 -27.17 0.11 -24.37
N THR A 56 -27.55 0.80 -23.28
CA THR A 56 -28.12 2.16 -23.34
C THR A 56 -27.44 3.11 -22.39
N ASN A 57 -27.48 4.42 -22.72
CA ASN A 57 -26.95 5.49 -21.86
C ASN A 57 -27.49 5.41 -20.43
N GLU A 58 -28.79 5.15 -20.29
CA GLU A 58 -29.46 5.13 -19.00
C GLU A 58 -29.01 3.92 -18.15
N LEU A 59 -28.92 2.73 -18.77
CA LEU A 59 -28.44 1.53 -18.09
C LEU A 59 -26.98 1.68 -17.66
N ILE A 60 -26.12 2.21 -18.52
CA ILE A 60 -24.71 2.48 -18.21
C ILE A 60 -24.63 3.44 -17.02
N ARG A 61 -25.29 4.59 -17.09
CA ARG A 61 -25.28 5.58 -16.01
C ARG A 61 -25.75 5.00 -14.67
N ARG A 62 -26.87 4.25 -14.71
CA ARG A 62 -27.41 3.59 -13.50
C ARG A 62 -26.42 2.61 -12.90
N THR A 63 -25.83 1.73 -13.71
CA THR A 63 -24.87 0.72 -13.25
C THR A 63 -23.64 1.36 -12.60
N PHE A 64 -23.10 2.44 -13.18
CA PHE A 64 -21.96 3.14 -12.62
C PHE A 64 -22.31 3.90 -11.32
N ASN A 65 -23.52 4.44 -11.21
CA ASN A 65 -23.99 5.06 -9.98
C ASN A 65 -24.24 4.01 -8.88
N GLU A 66 -24.79 2.86 -9.22
CA GLU A 66 -24.93 1.72 -8.29
C GLU A 66 -23.53 1.27 -7.81
N ALA A 67 -22.53 1.20 -8.70
CA ALA A 67 -21.15 0.87 -8.32
C ALA A 67 -20.54 1.90 -7.35
N ASN A 68 -20.84 3.18 -7.51
CA ASN A 68 -20.34 4.24 -6.60
C ASN A 68 -20.86 4.05 -5.16
N ILE A 69 -22.15 3.67 -5.00
CA ILE A 69 -22.79 3.56 -3.69
C ILE A 69 -22.67 2.16 -3.05
N ASP A 70 -22.27 1.16 -3.82
CA ASP A 70 -22.06 -0.20 -3.29
C ASP A 70 -20.72 -0.28 -2.56
N ASP A 71 -20.76 -0.37 -1.24
CA ASP A 71 -19.57 -0.44 -0.38
C ASP A 71 -18.70 -1.68 -0.62
N GLU A 72 -19.22 -2.75 -1.22
CA GLU A 72 -18.45 -3.94 -1.58
C GLU A 72 -17.81 -3.81 -2.97
N CYS A 73 -18.31 -2.94 -3.85
CA CYS A 73 -17.70 -2.71 -5.16
C CYS A 73 -16.43 -1.88 -5.03
N ALA A 74 -15.25 -2.48 -5.28
CA ALA A 74 -13.97 -1.79 -5.23
C ALA A 74 -13.53 -1.20 -6.58
N GLY A 75 -14.18 -1.57 -7.67
CA GLY A 75 -13.84 -1.07 -9.02
C GLY A 75 -14.63 -1.78 -10.10
N VAL A 76 -14.54 -1.23 -11.31
CA VAL A 76 -15.23 -1.76 -12.49
C VAL A 76 -14.21 -2.16 -13.56
N ILE A 77 -14.39 -3.36 -14.11
CA ILE A 77 -13.69 -3.87 -15.29
C ILE A 77 -14.64 -3.70 -16.47
N VAL A 78 -14.23 -2.95 -17.48
CA VAL A 78 -15.03 -2.69 -18.69
C VAL A 78 -14.40 -3.39 -19.89
N TRP A 79 -15.23 -4.05 -20.68
CA TRP A 79 -14.87 -4.72 -21.92
C TRP A 79 -15.92 -4.48 -23.01
N MET A 80 -15.47 -4.13 -24.23
CA MET A 80 -16.34 -3.99 -25.38
C MET A 80 -16.26 -5.25 -26.25
N HIS A 81 -17.22 -6.15 -26.08
CA HIS A 81 -17.27 -7.39 -26.88
C HIS A 81 -17.65 -7.13 -28.33
N THR A 82 -18.70 -6.32 -28.51
CA THR A 82 -19.12 -5.77 -29.81
C THR A 82 -18.78 -4.29 -29.88
N PHE A 83 -19.19 -3.62 -30.95
CA PHE A 83 -19.19 -2.18 -30.95
C PHE A 83 -20.28 -1.65 -30.01
N SER A 84 -19.86 -0.92 -29.00
CA SER A 84 -20.72 -0.17 -28.09
C SER A 84 -20.44 1.31 -28.31
N PRO A 85 -21.40 2.12 -28.77
CA PRO A 85 -21.17 3.54 -29.08
C PRO A 85 -20.64 4.30 -27.85
N ALA A 86 -19.40 4.77 -27.89
CA ALA A 86 -18.72 5.33 -26.73
C ALA A 86 -19.38 6.60 -26.17
N LYS A 87 -20.14 7.33 -26.98
CA LYS A 87 -20.95 8.48 -26.50
C LYS A 87 -21.99 8.06 -25.46
N SER A 88 -22.47 6.82 -25.50
CA SER A 88 -23.42 6.30 -24.53
C SER A 88 -22.82 6.16 -23.12
N TRP A 89 -21.50 6.10 -23.00
CA TRP A 89 -20.79 5.94 -21.74
C TRP A 89 -20.47 7.24 -21.03
N ILE A 90 -20.59 8.40 -21.71
CA ILE A 90 -20.10 9.70 -21.21
C ILE A 90 -20.68 10.02 -19.83
N LEU A 91 -21.99 9.97 -19.65
CA LEU A 91 -22.61 10.35 -18.37
C LEU A 91 -22.25 9.38 -17.23
N GLY A 92 -22.25 8.07 -17.51
CA GLY A 92 -21.85 7.08 -16.51
C GLY A 92 -20.39 7.27 -16.07
N LEU A 93 -19.48 7.42 -17.02
CA LEU A 93 -18.06 7.65 -16.73
C LEU A 93 -17.80 8.99 -16.02
N GLN A 94 -18.54 10.04 -16.37
CA GLN A 94 -18.40 11.37 -15.74
C GLN A 94 -18.79 11.35 -14.26
N GLU A 95 -19.77 10.53 -13.89
CA GLU A 95 -20.27 10.39 -12.54
C GLU A 95 -19.51 9.31 -11.72
N TYR A 96 -18.74 8.45 -12.38
CA TYR A 96 -18.01 7.36 -11.73
C TYR A 96 -16.82 7.87 -10.89
N ARG A 97 -16.60 7.26 -9.71
CA ARG A 97 -15.63 7.74 -8.71
C ARG A 97 -14.68 6.66 -8.19
N LYS A 98 -14.83 5.41 -8.64
CA LYS A 98 -14.00 4.30 -8.20
C LYS A 98 -13.00 3.88 -9.29
N PRO A 99 -12.00 3.05 -8.95
CA PRO A 99 -11.03 2.56 -9.93
C PRO A 99 -11.66 1.89 -11.16
N LEU A 100 -11.13 2.21 -12.34
CA LEU A 100 -11.57 1.70 -13.63
C LEU A 100 -10.45 0.87 -14.27
N LEU A 101 -10.77 -0.36 -14.70
CA LEU A 101 -9.91 -1.14 -15.57
C LEU A 101 -10.58 -1.30 -16.95
N HIS A 102 -9.88 -0.92 -17.99
CA HIS A 102 -10.26 -1.19 -19.37
C HIS A 102 -9.56 -2.48 -19.83
N LEU A 103 -10.31 -3.58 -19.85
CA LEU A 103 -9.84 -4.86 -20.36
C LEU A 103 -10.00 -4.88 -21.88
N HIS A 104 -8.88 -4.96 -22.60
CA HIS A 104 -8.89 -5.12 -24.06
C HIS A 104 -8.53 -6.56 -24.42
N THR A 105 -9.56 -7.34 -24.68
CA THR A 105 -9.45 -8.77 -25.01
C THR A 105 -10.43 -9.16 -26.12
N GLN A 106 -10.29 -10.37 -26.64
CA GLN A 106 -11.21 -10.97 -27.59
C GLN A 106 -11.68 -12.30 -27.01
N PHE A 107 -12.95 -12.66 -27.17
CA PHE A 107 -13.45 -13.93 -26.66
C PHE A 107 -12.81 -15.14 -27.34
N ASN A 108 -12.79 -15.13 -28.67
CA ASN A 108 -12.13 -16.16 -29.49
C ASN A 108 -10.61 -15.95 -29.53
N MET A 109 -9.87 -17.04 -29.55
CA MET A 109 -8.40 -17.06 -29.56
C MET A 109 -7.82 -16.88 -30.97
N GLU A 110 -8.54 -17.32 -31.99
CA GLU A 110 -8.10 -17.23 -33.39
C GLU A 110 -9.24 -16.80 -34.30
N ILE A 111 -8.90 -16.37 -35.48
CA ILE A 111 -9.86 -16.05 -36.54
C ILE A 111 -10.30 -17.38 -37.17
N PRO A 112 -11.61 -17.72 -37.19
CA PRO A 112 -12.10 -18.93 -37.79
C PRO A 112 -12.15 -18.81 -39.33
N TYR A 113 -10.98 -18.87 -39.97
CA TYR A 113 -10.79 -18.54 -41.39
C TYR A 113 -11.78 -19.23 -42.36
N ASP A 114 -12.17 -20.45 -42.08
CA ASP A 114 -13.05 -21.23 -42.96
C ASP A 114 -14.54 -20.91 -42.78
N THR A 115 -14.93 -20.27 -41.66
CA THR A 115 -16.33 -20.08 -41.30
C THR A 115 -16.68 -18.60 -40.93
N ILE A 116 -15.71 -17.73 -40.93
CA ILE A 116 -15.94 -16.31 -40.60
C ILE A 116 -16.91 -15.65 -41.59
N ASP A 117 -17.91 -15.00 -41.05
CA ASP A 117 -18.93 -14.27 -41.79
C ASP A 117 -19.18 -12.88 -41.17
N MET A 118 -20.15 -12.15 -41.66
CA MET A 118 -20.48 -10.80 -41.14
C MET A 118 -21.09 -10.84 -39.76
N ASP A 119 -21.81 -11.93 -39.40
CA ASP A 119 -22.39 -12.08 -38.06
C ASP A 119 -21.31 -12.32 -37.02
N PHE A 120 -20.33 -13.17 -37.33
CA PHE A 120 -19.15 -13.34 -36.48
C PHE A 120 -18.38 -12.02 -36.29
N MET A 121 -18.19 -11.25 -37.38
CA MET A 121 -17.50 -9.96 -37.29
C MET A 121 -18.27 -8.94 -36.43
N ASN A 122 -19.59 -8.91 -36.55
CA ASN A 122 -20.42 -8.00 -35.74
C ASN A 122 -20.44 -8.39 -34.26
N GLU A 123 -20.39 -9.69 -33.95
CA GLU A 123 -20.34 -10.20 -32.59
C GLU A 123 -18.96 -9.96 -31.95
N ASN A 124 -17.89 -10.13 -32.70
CA ASN A 124 -16.52 -10.16 -32.17
C ASN A 124 -15.72 -8.91 -32.58
N GLN A 125 -16.13 -7.74 -32.09
CA GLN A 125 -15.56 -6.45 -32.46
C GLN A 125 -14.77 -5.74 -31.34
N SER A 126 -14.11 -6.47 -30.45
CA SER A 126 -13.36 -5.83 -29.35
C SER A 126 -12.29 -4.86 -29.87
N ALA A 127 -11.57 -5.22 -30.94
CA ALA A 127 -10.58 -4.33 -31.54
C ALA A 127 -11.18 -2.98 -32.04
N HIS A 128 -12.45 -2.96 -32.40
CA HIS A 128 -13.18 -1.77 -32.82
C HIS A 128 -13.79 -1.05 -31.61
N GLY A 129 -14.60 -1.75 -30.81
CA GLY A 129 -15.36 -1.16 -29.70
C GLY A 129 -14.47 -0.60 -28.60
N ASP A 130 -13.45 -1.35 -28.17
CA ASP A 130 -12.53 -0.90 -27.14
C ASP A 130 -11.66 0.29 -27.56
N ARG A 131 -11.35 0.43 -28.86
CA ARG A 131 -10.60 1.59 -29.33
C ARG A 131 -11.43 2.87 -29.29
N GLU A 132 -12.70 2.79 -29.64
CA GLU A 132 -13.58 3.95 -29.54
C GLU A 132 -13.88 4.29 -28.07
N PHE A 133 -14.14 3.30 -27.24
CA PHE A 133 -14.27 3.49 -25.80
C PHE A 133 -13.01 4.14 -25.20
N GLY A 134 -11.83 3.58 -25.51
CA GLY A 134 -10.54 4.10 -25.05
C GLY A 134 -10.31 5.56 -25.49
N HIS A 135 -10.70 5.91 -26.75
CA HIS A 135 -10.65 7.28 -27.23
C HIS A 135 -11.50 8.23 -26.35
N MET A 136 -12.72 7.83 -26.01
CA MET A 136 -13.60 8.67 -25.17
C MET A 136 -13.07 8.82 -23.76
N VAL A 137 -12.64 7.75 -23.12
CA VAL A 137 -12.08 7.80 -21.75
C VAL A 137 -10.85 8.71 -21.69
N THR A 138 -9.95 8.60 -22.71
CA THR A 138 -8.78 9.49 -22.84
C THR A 138 -9.19 10.94 -23.07
N ARG A 139 -10.17 11.21 -23.93
CA ARG A 139 -10.70 12.56 -24.18
C ARG A 139 -11.31 13.19 -22.93
N MET A 140 -11.92 12.37 -22.06
CA MET A 140 -12.51 12.83 -20.81
C MET A 140 -11.46 13.04 -19.69
N GLY A 141 -10.21 12.66 -19.91
CA GLY A 141 -9.15 12.75 -18.88
C GLY A 141 -9.38 11.83 -17.69
N ILE A 142 -10.09 10.70 -17.89
CA ILE A 142 -10.36 9.74 -16.81
C ILE A 142 -9.18 8.78 -16.68
N GLU A 143 -8.63 8.73 -15.47
CA GLU A 143 -7.57 7.79 -15.13
C GLU A 143 -8.11 6.35 -15.12
N ARG A 144 -7.35 5.42 -15.69
CA ARG A 144 -7.70 4.02 -15.75
C ARG A 144 -6.49 3.12 -16.00
N LYS A 145 -6.54 1.90 -15.52
CA LYS A 145 -5.61 0.84 -15.95
C LYS A 145 -6.11 0.23 -17.25
N VAL A 146 -5.22 0.09 -18.23
CA VAL A 146 -5.49 -0.65 -19.47
C VAL A 146 -4.73 -1.96 -19.45
N VAL A 147 -5.44 -3.09 -19.61
CA VAL A 147 -4.85 -4.43 -19.66
C VAL A 147 -5.23 -5.07 -20.99
N VAL A 148 -4.22 -5.49 -21.76
CA VAL A 148 -4.40 -6.03 -23.13
C VAL A 148 -3.86 -7.46 -23.21
N GLY A 149 -4.62 -8.35 -23.83
CA GLY A 149 -4.22 -9.72 -24.13
C GLY A 149 -5.34 -10.74 -24.05
N PRO A 150 -5.04 -12.02 -24.25
CA PRO A 150 -6.04 -13.09 -24.13
C PRO A 150 -6.51 -13.22 -22.67
N TRP A 151 -7.81 -13.15 -22.44
CA TRP A 151 -8.40 -13.27 -21.10
C TRP A 151 -8.05 -14.57 -20.37
N SER A 152 -7.73 -15.64 -21.10
CA SER A 152 -7.31 -16.93 -20.58
C SER A 152 -5.82 -17.02 -20.23
N ASP A 153 -5.01 -16.01 -20.57
CA ASP A 153 -3.57 -15.97 -20.27
C ASP A 153 -3.33 -15.64 -18.79
N GLU A 154 -2.54 -16.48 -18.14
CA GLU A 154 -2.13 -16.30 -16.72
C GLU A 154 -1.46 -14.94 -16.46
N LYS A 155 -0.64 -14.44 -17.41
CA LYS A 155 0.03 -13.15 -17.27
C LYS A 155 -0.98 -11.99 -17.26
N LEU A 156 -2.01 -12.07 -18.11
CA LEU A 156 -3.08 -11.08 -18.12
C LEU A 156 -3.88 -11.14 -16.81
N GLN A 157 -4.25 -12.33 -16.36
CA GLN A 157 -4.98 -12.53 -15.11
C GLN A 157 -4.20 -11.99 -13.90
N LYS A 158 -2.89 -12.22 -13.84
CA LYS A 158 -2.01 -11.64 -12.82
C LYS A 158 -1.95 -10.10 -12.86
N LYS A 159 -1.99 -9.50 -14.06
CA LYS A 159 -2.08 -8.03 -14.20
C LYS A 159 -3.42 -7.49 -13.67
N ILE A 160 -4.53 -8.18 -13.95
CA ILE A 160 -5.83 -7.83 -13.36
C ILE A 160 -5.75 -7.95 -11.83
N GLY A 161 -5.22 -9.05 -11.30
CA GLY A 161 -5.05 -9.26 -9.86
C GLY A 161 -4.16 -8.21 -9.19
N SER A 162 -3.10 -7.79 -9.87
CA SER A 162 -2.22 -6.70 -9.43
C SER A 162 -2.99 -5.37 -9.33
N TRP A 163 -3.75 -5.01 -10.39
CA TRP A 163 -4.59 -3.82 -10.38
C TRP A 163 -5.68 -3.88 -9.29
N MET A 164 -6.28 -5.03 -9.04
CA MET A 164 -7.27 -5.18 -7.96
C MET A 164 -6.70 -4.75 -6.60
N ARG A 165 -5.44 -5.07 -6.31
CA ARG A 165 -4.77 -4.65 -5.07
C ARG A 165 -4.57 -3.14 -5.01
N THR A 166 -4.14 -2.53 -6.11
CA THR A 166 -4.07 -1.07 -6.22
C THR A 166 -5.44 -0.43 -6.02
N ALA A 167 -6.48 -0.98 -6.65
CA ALA A 167 -7.85 -0.50 -6.53
C ALA A 167 -8.37 -0.54 -5.08
N ILE A 168 -8.06 -1.61 -4.33
CA ILE A 168 -8.36 -1.67 -2.89
C ILE A 168 -7.62 -0.56 -2.14
N GLY A 169 -6.35 -0.32 -2.46
CA GLY A 169 -5.59 0.80 -1.88
C GLY A 169 -6.23 2.16 -2.14
N VAL A 170 -6.76 2.38 -3.34
CA VAL A 170 -7.49 3.61 -3.71
C VAL A 170 -8.78 3.76 -2.89
N VAL A 171 -9.61 2.73 -2.83
CA VAL A 171 -10.90 2.78 -2.11
C VAL A 171 -10.70 2.90 -0.61
N GLU A 172 -9.77 2.13 -0.04
CA GLU A 172 -9.47 2.13 1.39
C GLU A 172 -8.69 3.37 1.83
N SER A 173 -8.07 4.11 0.92
CA SER A 173 -7.32 5.33 1.24
C SER A 173 -8.18 6.30 2.05
N SER A 174 -9.42 6.53 1.65
CA SER A 174 -10.36 7.43 2.34
C SER A 174 -10.80 6.96 3.74
N HIS A 175 -10.41 5.76 4.15
CA HIS A 175 -10.70 5.20 5.48
C HIS A 175 -9.47 5.19 6.40
N ILE A 176 -8.31 5.68 5.92
CA ILE A 176 -7.09 5.74 6.73
C ILE A 176 -7.16 6.94 7.67
N ARG A 177 -7.12 6.65 8.98
CA ARG A 177 -7.05 7.65 10.04
C ARG A 177 -5.77 7.44 10.83
N VAL A 178 -4.98 8.51 10.98
CA VAL A 178 -3.70 8.51 11.68
C VAL A 178 -3.82 9.26 12.99
N MET A 179 -3.55 8.57 14.09
CA MET A 179 -3.47 9.17 15.40
C MET A 179 -2.05 9.68 15.65
N ARG A 180 -1.89 10.97 15.89
CA ARG A 180 -0.64 11.56 16.35
C ARG A 180 -0.65 11.64 17.87
N VAL A 181 0.35 11.03 18.49
CA VAL A 181 0.61 11.18 19.92
C VAL A 181 1.49 12.41 20.10
N ALA A 182 0.93 13.50 20.62
CA ALA A 182 1.52 14.83 20.64
C ALA A 182 1.64 15.46 19.23
N ASP A 183 2.76 16.06 18.91
CA ASP A 183 3.02 16.76 17.66
C ASP A 183 4.18 16.15 16.88
N ASN A 184 4.61 16.77 15.80
CA ASN A 184 5.83 16.43 15.09
C ASN A 184 7.06 16.75 15.97
N MET A 185 8.13 16.00 15.76
CA MET A 185 9.40 16.31 16.39
C MET A 185 9.90 17.68 15.91
N ARG A 186 10.27 18.55 16.86
CA ARG A 186 10.68 19.92 16.55
C ARG A 186 11.86 19.95 15.58
N ASN A 187 11.75 20.79 14.56
CA ASN A 187 12.79 21.07 13.56
C ASN A 187 13.14 19.87 12.63
N VAL A 188 12.33 18.82 12.60
CA VAL A 188 12.45 17.72 11.64
C VAL A 188 11.50 17.96 10.46
N ALA A 189 11.99 18.60 9.43
CA ALA A 189 11.17 19.12 8.32
C ALA A 189 10.41 18.04 7.55
N VAL A 190 11.00 16.86 7.39
CA VAL A 190 10.38 15.75 6.61
C VAL A 190 9.14 15.16 7.27
N THR A 191 8.94 15.38 8.57
CA THR A 191 7.75 14.91 9.29
C THR A 191 6.56 15.86 9.16
N GLU A 192 6.81 17.10 8.72
CA GLU A 192 5.77 18.10 8.47
C GLU A 192 4.99 17.79 7.18
N GLY A 193 3.85 18.46 7.01
CA GLY A 193 3.03 18.39 5.80
C GLY A 193 1.62 18.94 6.00
N ASP A 194 0.97 19.25 4.88
CA ASP A 194 -0.40 19.76 4.85
C ASP A 194 -1.42 18.64 5.04
N LYS A 195 -1.98 18.55 6.25
CA LYS A 195 -2.99 17.55 6.63
C LYS A 195 -4.34 17.78 5.95
N VAL A 196 -4.65 19.03 5.61
CA VAL A 196 -5.88 19.36 4.88
C VAL A 196 -5.76 18.91 3.42
N GLU A 197 -4.63 19.19 2.78
CA GLU A 197 -4.39 18.70 1.40
C GLU A 197 -4.33 17.17 1.37
N ALA A 198 -3.78 16.51 2.40
CA ALA A 198 -3.80 15.05 2.52
C ALA A 198 -5.22 14.50 2.59
N GLN A 199 -6.13 15.14 3.31
CA GLN A 199 -7.54 14.75 3.34
C GLN A 199 -8.24 15.00 2.01
N LEU A 200 -7.96 16.11 1.33
CA LEU A 200 -8.51 16.41 0.01
C LEU A 200 -8.03 15.43 -1.07
N LYS A 201 -6.77 15.01 -1.02
CA LYS A 201 -6.15 14.11 -2.00
C LYS A 201 -6.41 12.64 -1.74
N PHE A 202 -6.22 12.20 -0.51
CA PHE A 202 -6.20 10.79 -0.13
C PHE A 202 -7.41 10.39 0.72
N GLY A 203 -8.15 11.37 1.25
CA GLY A 203 -9.17 11.13 2.28
C GLY A 203 -8.60 10.83 3.67
N TRP A 204 -7.29 11.00 3.88
CA TRP A 204 -6.66 10.69 5.17
C TRP A 204 -7.04 11.69 6.25
N GLU A 205 -7.46 11.19 7.41
CA GLU A 205 -7.71 12.00 8.59
C GLU A 205 -6.53 11.91 9.56
N ILE A 206 -5.92 13.03 9.91
CA ILE A 206 -4.76 13.09 10.78
C ILE A 206 -5.07 13.96 12.00
N ASP A 207 -5.27 13.31 13.15
CA ASP A 207 -5.63 13.99 14.40
C ASP A 207 -4.52 13.89 15.43
N ALA A 208 -4.35 14.94 16.23
CA ALA A 208 -3.40 14.98 17.34
C ALA A 208 -4.09 14.79 18.68
N TYR A 209 -3.51 13.97 19.52
CA TYR A 209 -3.95 13.77 20.90
C TYR A 209 -2.85 14.13 21.90
N PRO A 210 -3.20 14.78 23.01
CA PRO A 210 -2.27 14.99 24.11
C PRO A 210 -1.75 13.64 24.62
N VAL A 211 -0.45 13.55 24.88
CA VAL A 211 0.19 12.32 25.38
C VAL A 211 -0.49 11.78 26.63
N ASN A 212 -0.99 12.66 27.51
CA ASN A 212 -1.60 12.24 28.75
C ASN A 212 -2.91 11.48 28.59
N GLU A 213 -3.72 11.79 27.56
CA GLU A 213 -4.94 11.01 27.28
C GLU A 213 -4.60 9.54 26.95
N ILE A 214 -3.54 9.35 26.20
CA ILE A 214 -3.08 8.03 25.79
C ILE A 214 -2.41 7.32 26.95
N ALA A 215 -1.63 8.04 27.75
CA ALA A 215 -1.02 7.51 28.96
C ALA A 215 -2.07 7.06 30.01
N GLU A 216 -3.23 7.73 30.08
CA GLU A 216 -4.37 7.29 30.90
C GLU A 216 -4.94 5.97 30.41
N SER A 217 -5.09 5.77 29.09
CA SER A 217 -5.50 4.49 28.51
C SER A 217 -4.51 3.38 28.85
N VAL A 218 -3.20 3.66 28.80
CA VAL A 218 -2.14 2.74 29.18
C VAL A 218 -2.24 2.39 30.69
N ALA A 219 -2.41 3.39 31.54
CA ALA A 219 -2.52 3.21 32.99
C ALA A 219 -3.79 2.41 33.40
N ALA A 220 -4.85 2.46 32.59
CA ALA A 220 -6.10 1.74 32.83
C ALA A 220 -6.03 0.23 32.46
N VAL A 221 -4.93 -0.22 31.85
CA VAL A 221 -4.74 -1.66 31.53
C VAL A 221 -4.56 -2.47 32.82
N SER A 222 -5.32 -3.56 32.95
CA SER A 222 -5.25 -4.41 34.13
C SER A 222 -3.93 -5.18 34.21
N GLU A 223 -3.49 -5.50 35.42
CA GLU A 223 -2.32 -6.35 35.64
C GLU A 223 -2.52 -7.76 35.06
N SER A 224 -3.74 -8.27 35.11
CA SER A 224 -4.11 -9.57 34.52
C SER A 224 -3.88 -9.59 33.02
N ASP A 225 -4.37 -8.58 32.30
CA ASP A 225 -4.24 -8.49 30.85
C ASP A 225 -2.78 -8.28 30.46
N THR A 226 -2.07 -7.42 31.20
CA THR A 226 -0.63 -7.20 31.02
C THR A 226 0.16 -8.50 31.15
N ASN A 227 -0.08 -9.27 32.22
CA ASN A 227 0.60 -10.55 32.45
C ASN A 227 0.26 -11.57 31.35
N ALA A 228 -0.98 -11.66 30.91
CA ALA A 228 -1.39 -12.55 29.83
C ALA A 228 -0.62 -12.25 28.52
N LEU A 229 -0.48 -10.97 28.16
CA LEU A 229 0.28 -10.57 26.98
C LEU A 229 1.79 -10.81 27.14
N VAL A 230 2.35 -10.64 28.34
CA VAL A 230 3.75 -11.00 28.62
C VAL A 230 3.98 -12.48 28.42
N GLU A 231 3.08 -13.37 28.88
CA GLU A 231 3.20 -14.81 28.61
C GLU A 231 3.15 -15.12 27.10
N GLU A 232 2.29 -14.43 26.33
CA GLU A 232 2.28 -14.55 24.86
C GLU A 232 3.65 -14.19 24.27
N TYR A 233 4.25 -13.07 24.68
CA TYR A 233 5.57 -12.67 24.23
C TYR A 233 6.65 -13.72 24.54
N TYR A 234 6.64 -14.25 25.76
CA TYR A 234 7.61 -15.26 26.19
C TYR A 234 7.43 -16.61 25.47
N SER A 235 6.22 -16.91 25.01
CA SER A 235 5.94 -18.09 24.20
C SER A 235 6.36 -17.92 22.73
N LYS A 236 6.33 -16.69 22.23
CA LYS A 236 6.54 -16.38 20.80
C LYS A 236 7.97 -16.00 20.46
N TYR A 237 8.70 -15.35 21.37
CA TYR A 237 10.00 -14.76 21.12
C TYR A 237 11.09 -15.32 22.03
N ASN A 238 12.33 -15.35 21.54
CA ASN A 238 13.48 -15.66 22.38
C ASN A 238 13.75 -14.52 23.37
N ILE A 239 14.18 -14.86 24.59
CA ILE A 239 14.51 -13.88 25.63
C ILE A 239 16.04 -13.76 25.75
N LEU A 240 16.55 -12.55 25.49
CA LEU A 240 17.98 -12.25 25.59
C LEU A 240 18.24 -11.37 26.83
N LEU A 241 18.49 -12.02 27.97
CA LEU A 241 18.71 -11.35 29.28
C LEU A 241 19.98 -10.49 29.30
N GLU A 242 21.04 -10.92 28.60
CA GLU A 242 22.35 -10.23 28.52
C GLU A 242 22.93 -9.85 29.93
N GLY A 243 22.70 -10.71 30.91
CA GLY A 243 23.17 -10.51 32.27
C GLY A 243 22.21 -9.74 33.18
N ARG A 244 21.04 -9.30 32.69
CA ARG A 244 20.00 -8.71 33.55
C ARG A 244 19.33 -9.76 34.43
N ASP A 245 18.86 -9.33 35.57
CA ASP A 245 17.97 -10.14 36.39
C ASP A 245 16.67 -10.48 35.67
N PRO A 246 16.25 -11.75 35.64
CA PRO A 246 15.03 -12.12 34.91
C PRO A 246 13.75 -11.42 35.38
N ALA A 247 13.62 -11.14 36.67
CA ALA A 247 12.45 -10.47 37.21
C ALA A 247 12.44 -8.97 36.86
N GLU A 248 13.60 -8.34 36.83
CA GLU A 248 13.75 -6.96 36.33
C GLU A 248 13.46 -6.88 34.82
N PHE A 249 14.04 -7.78 34.05
CA PHE A 249 13.77 -7.86 32.62
C PHE A 249 12.28 -8.00 32.33
N ARG A 250 11.60 -8.89 33.04
CA ARG A 250 10.15 -9.07 32.91
C ARG A 250 9.34 -7.81 33.21
N LYS A 251 9.77 -6.99 34.17
CA LYS A 251 9.12 -5.70 34.48
C LYS A 251 9.20 -4.75 33.26
N HIS A 252 10.36 -4.65 32.61
CA HIS A 252 10.50 -3.83 31.41
C HIS A 252 9.61 -4.32 30.27
N VAL A 253 9.52 -5.63 30.07
CA VAL A 253 8.64 -6.24 29.07
C VAL A 253 7.17 -5.97 29.38
N ALA A 254 6.78 -6.03 30.68
CA ALA A 254 5.42 -5.74 31.11
C ALA A 254 5.00 -4.29 30.85
N VAL A 255 5.91 -3.33 30.95
CA VAL A 255 5.63 -1.93 30.55
C VAL A 255 5.26 -1.84 29.07
N GLN A 256 5.98 -2.54 28.19
CA GLN A 256 5.65 -2.57 26.76
C GLN A 256 4.31 -3.28 26.48
N ALA A 257 4.01 -4.35 27.18
CA ALA A 257 2.71 -5.03 27.09
C ALA A 257 1.56 -4.11 27.49
N GLN A 258 1.75 -3.35 28.58
CA GLN A 258 0.78 -2.35 29.02
C GLN A 258 0.58 -1.24 27.97
N ILE A 259 1.67 -0.76 27.37
CA ILE A 259 1.63 0.24 26.28
C ILE A 259 0.91 -0.33 25.05
N GLU A 260 1.23 -1.56 24.60
CA GLU A 260 0.56 -2.20 23.45
C GLU A 260 -0.96 -2.24 23.67
N LEU A 261 -1.41 -2.78 24.81
CA LEU A 261 -2.84 -2.90 25.12
C LEU A 261 -3.54 -1.55 25.24
N GLY A 262 -2.91 -0.57 25.87
CA GLY A 262 -3.47 0.76 26.04
C GLY A 262 -3.59 1.50 24.71
N PHE A 263 -2.56 1.41 23.86
CA PHE A 263 -2.58 1.99 22.51
C PHE A 263 -3.61 1.31 21.63
N GLU A 264 -3.64 -0.03 21.59
CA GLU A 264 -4.59 -0.78 20.76
C GLU A 264 -6.03 -0.44 21.15
N ARG A 265 -6.35 -0.43 22.46
CA ARG A 265 -7.68 -0.02 22.95
C ARG A 265 -8.05 1.37 22.50
N PHE A 266 -7.14 2.34 22.64
CA PHE A 266 -7.39 3.71 22.23
C PHE A 266 -7.61 3.84 20.72
N LEU A 267 -6.79 3.15 19.91
CA LEU A 267 -6.91 3.11 18.45
C LEU A 267 -8.26 2.50 18.02
N GLU A 268 -8.67 1.41 18.65
CA GLU A 268 -9.95 0.76 18.33
C GLU A 268 -11.15 1.60 18.73
N GLU A 269 -11.17 2.16 19.95
CA GLU A 269 -12.28 3.00 20.45
C GLU A 269 -12.46 4.26 19.60
N LYS A 270 -11.39 4.83 19.10
CA LYS A 270 -11.41 6.04 18.27
C LYS A 270 -11.36 5.77 16.76
N ASN A 271 -11.32 4.48 16.35
CA ASN A 271 -11.28 4.04 14.97
C ASN A 271 -10.09 4.59 14.18
N TYR A 272 -8.86 4.50 14.71
CA TYR A 272 -7.62 4.81 14.02
C TYR A 272 -6.93 3.55 13.50
N GLN A 273 -6.29 3.65 12.33
CA GLN A 273 -5.61 2.54 11.66
C GLN A 273 -4.09 2.73 11.62
N ALA A 274 -3.61 3.88 12.03
CA ALA A 274 -2.19 4.19 12.11
C ALA A 274 -1.90 5.10 13.30
N ILE A 275 -0.66 5.04 13.80
CA ILE A 275 -0.20 5.81 14.96
C ILE A 275 1.19 6.39 14.69
N VAL A 276 1.45 7.57 15.20
CA VAL A 276 2.79 8.16 15.26
C VAL A 276 3.12 8.61 16.66
N THR A 277 4.38 8.42 17.05
CA THR A 277 4.94 8.88 18.33
C THR A 277 6.24 9.60 18.08
N HIS A 278 6.74 10.33 19.06
CA HIS A 278 8.10 10.82 19.06
C HIS A 278 8.71 10.86 20.47
N PHE A 279 10.00 10.63 20.57
CA PHE A 279 10.69 10.50 21.84
C PHE A 279 10.86 11.83 22.62
N GLY A 280 10.63 12.95 22.00
CA GLY A 280 10.70 14.28 22.64
C GLY A 280 9.49 14.63 23.50
N ASP A 281 8.37 13.90 23.37
CA ASP A 281 7.17 14.09 24.18
C ASP A 281 6.47 12.76 24.44
N LEU A 282 6.80 12.15 25.58
CA LEU A 282 6.24 10.87 26.03
C LEU A 282 5.34 11.04 27.26
N GLY A 283 5.15 12.25 27.77
CA GLY A 283 4.30 12.54 28.92
C GLY A 283 4.56 11.59 30.11
N ALA A 284 3.53 10.90 30.57
CA ALA A 284 3.61 9.94 31.68
C ALA A 284 4.01 8.50 31.24
N LEU A 285 4.28 8.23 29.97
CA LEU A 285 4.77 6.93 29.53
C LEU A 285 6.16 6.66 30.11
N LYS A 286 6.35 5.47 30.70
CA LYS A 286 7.61 5.07 31.35
C LYS A 286 8.73 4.76 30.36
N GLN A 287 8.39 4.23 29.21
CA GLN A 287 9.31 3.81 28.15
C GLN A 287 8.92 4.40 26.81
N LEU A 288 9.87 4.52 25.88
CA LEU A 288 9.57 4.69 24.47
C LEU A 288 8.88 3.42 23.95
N PRO A 289 7.77 3.55 23.19
CA PRO A 289 7.00 2.40 22.72
C PRO A 289 7.73 1.62 21.60
N GLY A 290 8.57 0.66 21.96
CA GLY A 290 9.32 -0.18 21.01
C GLY A 290 8.58 -1.45 20.64
N LEU A 291 8.65 -2.47 21.52
CA LEU A 291 7.95 -3.75 21.34
C LEU A 291 6.46 -3.55 21.04
N ALA A 292 5.81 -2.62 21.75
CA ALA A 292 4.41 -2.29 21.55
C ALA A 292 4.11 -1.89 20.10
N ILE A 293 4.87 -0.96 19.53
CA ILE A 293 4.69 -0.48 18.14
C ILE A 293 5.02 -1.58 17.12
N GLN A 294 6.09 -2.35 17.35
CA GLN A 294 6.44 -3.47 16.47
C GLN A 294 5.29 -4.48 16.35
N ARG A 295 4.65 -4.78 17.48
CA ARG A 295 3.49 -5.66 17.55
C ARG A 295 2.24 -5.06 16.92
N LEU A 296 1.96 -3.78 17.13
CA LEU A 296 0.85 -3.09 16.48
C LEU A 296 1.02 -3.09 14.95
N MET A 297 2.23 -2.84 14.45
CA MET A 297 2.50 -2.98 13.01
C MET A 297 2.29 -4.43 12.51
N GLU A 298 2.69 -5.44 13.28
CA GLU A 298 2.43 -6.85 12.92
C GLU A 298 0.92 -7.15 12.84
N LYS A 299 0.11 -6.54 13.72
CA LYS A 299 -1.35 -6.62 13.68
C LYS A 299 -2.00 -5.86 12.52
N GLY A 300 -1.22 -5.07 11.78
CA GLY A 300 -1.67 -4.36 10.56
C GLY A 300 -1.85 -2.86 10.71
N TYR A 301 -1.55 -2.26 11.86
CA TYR A 301 -1.52 -0.82 12.02
C TYR A 301 -0.35 -0.21 11.23
N GLY A 302 -0.54 1.03 10.74
CA GLY A 302 0.55 1.84 10.22
C GLY A 302 1.34 2.50 11.34
N PHE A 303 2.61 2.75 11.10
CA PHE A 303 3.46 3.50 12.02
C PHE A 303 4.42 4.41 11.28
N GLY A 304 4.65 5.60 11.83
CA GLY A 304 5.70 6.53 11.45
C GLY A 304 6.36 7.09 12.70
N ALA A 305 7.66 7.24 12.68
CA ALA A 305 8.41 7.79 13.79
C ALA A 305 8.35 9.33 13.79
N GLU A 306 8.69 9.94 14.92
CA GLU A 306 8.95 11.38 15.05
C GLU A 306 7.79 12.28 14.63
N GLY A 307 6.57 11.73 14.61
CA GLY A 307 5.38 12.46 14.16
C GLY A 307 5.11 12.32 12.66
N ASP A 308 5.88 11.52 11.90
CA ASP A 308 5.72 11.36 10.45
C ASP A 308 4.47 10.57 10.08
N TRP A 309 3.37 11.29 10.07
CA TRP A 309 2.05 10.77 9.73
C TRP A 309 1.96 10.27 8.28
N LYS A 310 2.78 10.80 7.35
CA LYS A 310 2.79 10.38 5.95
C LYS A 310 3.31 8.95 5.82
N VAL A 311 4.41 8.65 6.49
CA VAL A 311 4.95 7.28 6.53
C VAL A 311 3.99 6.33 7.24
N ALA A 312 3.36 6.76 8.34
CA ALA A 312 2.36 5.93 9.03
C ALA A 312 1.19 5.56 8.12
N ALA A 313 0.63 6.52 7.38
CA ALA A 313 -0.44 6.29 6.44
C ALA A 313 0.01 5.38 5.28
N MET A 314 1.22 5.59 4.73
CA MET A 314 1.79 4.76 3.65
C MET A 314 2.03 3.32 4.10
N VAL A 315 2.57 3.08 5.30
CA VAL A 315 2.72 1.72 5.86
C VAL A 315 1.36 1.05 6.00
N ARG A 316 0.34 1.77 6.48
CA ARG A 316 -1.03 1.25 6.55
C ARG A 316 -1.58 0.91 5.17
N LEU A 317 -1.44 1.80 4.19
CA LEU A 317 -1.86 1.60 2.81
C LEU A 317 -1.24 0.32 2.21
N MET A 318 0.07 0.15 2.33
CA MET A 318 0.76 -1.03 1.83
C MET A 318 0.26 -2.31 2.49
N LYS A 319 -0.01 -2.30 3.79
CA LYS A 319 -0.59 -3.45 4.51
C LYS A 319 -2.02 -3.77 4.05
N ILE A 320 -2.80 -2.77 3.65
CA ILE A 320 -4.12 -2.96 3.04
C ILE A 320 -3.98 -3.65 1.68
N MET A 321 -3.13 -3.12 0.80
CA MET A 321 -2.91 -3.65 -0.55
C MET A 321 -2.38 -5.08 -0.55
N THR A 322 -1.60 -5.46 0.48
CA THR A 322 -1.03 -6.81 0.63
C THR A 322 -1.90 -7.76 1.46
N SER A 323 -3.04 -7.28 1.96
CA SER A 323 -3.94 -8.09 2.79
C SER A 323 -4.37 -9.38 2.07
N GLY A 324 -4.33 -10.50 2.81
CA GLY A 324 -4.73 -11.81 2.30
C GLY A 324 -3.73 -12.47 1.33
N MET A 325 -2.55 -11.91 1.11
CA MET A 325 -1.47 -12.60 0.40
C MET A 325 -0.95 -13.77 1.25
N LYS A 326 -0.92 -14.98 0.67
CA LYS A 326 -0.54 -16.20 1.40
C LYS A 326 0.94 -16.22 1.79
N ASP A 327 1.81 -15.71 0.91
CA ASP A 327 3.26 -15.77 1.06
C ASP A 327 3.86 -14.38 1.24
N ALA A 328 3.12 -13.47 1.91
CA ALA A 328 3.59 -12.13 2.17
C ALA A 328 4.90 -12.13 2.98
N LYS A 329 5.89 -11.40 2.48
CA LYS A 329 7.20 -11.25 3.14
C LYS A 329 7.23 -10.11 4.15
N GLY A 330 6.28 -9.18 4.04
CA GLY A 330 6.02 -8.16 5.04
C GLY A 330 6.26 -6.72 4.62
N THR A 331 5.73 -5.84 5.46
CA THR A 331 5.74 -4.38 5.29
C THR A 331 6.17 -3.72 6.59
N SER A 332 7.01 -2.69 6.52
CA SER A 332 7.53 -1.96 7.69
C SER A 332 7.73 -0.47 7.37
N MET A 333 7.81 0.35 8.40
CA MET A 333 8.57 1.59 8.38
C MET A 333 10.05 1.24 8.52
N LEU A 334 10.95 1.94 7.82
CA LEU A 334 12.39 1.87 7.92
C LEU A 334 12.99 3.29 7.88
N GLU A 335 14.24 3.40 8.29
CA GLU A 335 15.00 4.65 8.25
C GLU A 335 16.41 4.41 7.72
N ASP A 336 16.84 5.24 6.77
CA ASP A 336 18.20 5.27 6.25
C ASP A 336 19.19 5.73 7.32
N TYR A 337 20.02 4.80 7.82
CA TYR A 337 20.92 5.11 8.94
C TYR A 337 22.34 5.41 8.52
N THR A 338 22.96 4.48 7.78
CA THR A 338 24.37 4.65 7.38
C THR A 338 24.73 3.84 6.15
N TYR A 339 25.69 4.34 5.38
CA TYR A 339 26.15 3.71 4.16
C TYR A 339 27.35 2.79 4.39
N ASN A 340 27.34 1.64 3.75
CA ASN A 340 28.54 0.88 3.46
C ASN A 340 29.04 1.26 2.07
N LEU A 341 30.20 1.89 2.00
CA LEU A 341 30.80 2.40 0.75
C LEU A 341 31.96 1.50 0.24
N VAL A 342 32.10 0.30 0.80
CA VAL A 342 33.15 -0.65 0.36
C VAL A 342 32.80 -1.18 -1.03
N PRO A 343 33.70 -1.06 -2.04
CA PRO A 343 33.45 -1.52 -3.40
C PRO A 343 33.00 -3.00 -3.45
N GLY A 344 31.87 -3.25 -4.15
CA GLY A 344 31.24 -4.56 -4.26
C GLY A 344 30.38 -4.97 -3.08
N LYS A 345 30.25 -4.12 -2.04
CA LYS A 345 29.43 -4.34 -0.84
C LYS A 345 28.62 -3.11 -0.49
N GLU A 346 28.41 -2.23 -1.45
CA GLU A 346 27.70 -0.97 -1.26
C GLU A 346 26.25 -1.22 -0.87
N GLY A 347 25.76 -0.40 0.05
CA GLY A 347 24.38 -0.46 0.51
C GLY A 347 24.10 0.46 1.68
N ILE A 348 22.87 0.47 2.12
CA ILE A 348 22.36 1.27 3.24
C ILE A 348 21.95 0.31 4.36
N LEU A 349 22.44 0.59 5.57
CA LEU A 349 21.92 -0.05 6.76
C LEU A 349 20.66 0.69 7.18
N GLU A 350 19.57 -0.02 7.13
CA GLU A 350 18.26 0.43 7.54
C GLU A 350 17.96 -0.02 8.97
N ALA A 351 17.51 0.89 9.77
CA ALA A 351 17.10 0.61 11.14
C ALA A 351 16.05 1.64 11.59
N HIS A 352 15.67 1.60 12.81
CA HIS A 352 15.12 2.69 13.62
C HIS A 352 15.46 2.39 15.07
N MET A 353 15.21 3.34 15.94
CA MET A 353 15.56 3.18 17.36
C MET A 353 14.94 1.93 17.97
N LEU A 354 13.68 1.58 17.63
CA LEU A 354 12.97 0.44 18.19
C LEU A 354 12.00 -0.25 17.22
N GLU A 355 11.38 0.47 16.27
CA GLU A 355 10.02 0.19 15.80
C GLU A 355 9.94 -0.48 14.43
N ILE A 356 10.92 -1.32 14.04
CA ILE A 356 10.81 -2.08 12.78
C ILE A 356 9.85 -3.27 12.96
N CYS A 357 8.95 -3.44 11.98
CA CYS A 357 7.91 -4.47 12.01
C CYS A 357 8.49 -5.89 11.90
N PRO A 358 8.14 -6.81 12.81
CA PRO A 358 8.65 -8.19 12.76
C PRO A 358 8.15 -9.01 11.58
N SER A 359 7.17 -8.52 10.81
CA SER A 359 6.71 -9.21 9.58
C SER A 359 7.81 -9.37 8.52
N ILE A 360 8.85 -8.51 8.53
CA ILE A 360 9.97 -8.59 7.60
C ILE A 360 11.13 -9.46 8.11
N ALA A 361 11.05 -10.02 9.32
CA ALA A 361 12.13 -10.77 9.94
C ALA A 361 12.49 -12.05 9.19
N ASP A 362 13.81 -12.34 9.10
CA ASP A 362 14.37 -13.62 8.66
C ASP A 362 14.85 -14.42 9.88
N GLY A 363 14.15 -15.49 10.19
CA GLY A 363 14.49 -16.38 11.29
C GLY A 363 14.00 -15.94 12.68
N PRO A 364 14.71 -16.33 13.74
CA PRO A 364 14.23 -16.15 15.11
C PRO A 364 14.25 -14.68 15.53
N ILE A 365 13.17 -14.27 16.18
CA ILE A 365 13.01 -12.93 16.75
C ILE A 365 13.26 -13.01 18.25
N SER A 366 14.00 -12.04 18.79
CA SER A 366 14.35 -12.01 20.20
C SER A 366 13.91 -10.70 20.85
N ILE A 367 13.56 -10.75 22.15
CA ILE A 367 13.33 -9.56 22.96
C ILE A 367 14.63 -9.18 23.67
N LYS A 368 14.99 -7.91 23.57
CA LYS A 368 16.06 -7.25 24.34
C LYS A 368 15.53 -6.06 25.12
N CYS A 369 16.16 -5.80 26.28
CA CYS A 369 15.99 -4.56 27.05
C CYS A 369 17.33 -3.86 27.12
N GLN A 370 17.48 -2.71 26.49
CA GLN A 370 18.75 -1.97 26.45
C GLN A 370 18.48 -0.48 26.64
N PRO A 371 19.40 0.25 27.31
CA PRO A 371 19.28 1.70 27.40
C PRO A 371 19.16 2.36 26.03
N LEU A 372 18.36 3.39 25.98
CA LEU A 372 18.44 4.39 24.91
C LEU A 372 19.28 5.54 25.45
N SER A 373 20.24 5.99 24.67
CA SER A 373 21.04 7.17 25.00
C SER A 373 20.26 8.50 24.92
N MET A 374 18.95 8.42 24.70
CA MET A 374 18.04 9.56 24.51
C MET A 374 16.78 9.39 25.34
N GLY A 375 16.16 10.52 25.74
CA GLY A 375 14.80 10.57 26.24
C GLY A 375 14.63 10.38 27.75
N ASP A 376 15.68 10.11 28.52
CA ASP A 376 15.66 9.99 29.99
C ASP A 376 14.48 9.14 30.53
N ARG A 377 14.29 7.95 29.97
CA ARG A 377 13.24 6.98 30.27
C ARG A 377 13.82 5.63 30.68
N GLU A 378 12.96 4.77 31.25
CA GLU A 378 13.34 3.37 31.54
C GLU A 378 13.75 2.65 30.24
N ASP A 379 14.66 1.68 30.36
CA ASP A 379 15.16 0.89 29.24
C ASP A 379 14.01 0.16 28.51
N PRO A 380 13.69 0.50 27.26
CA PRO A 380 12.57 -0.11 26.56
C PRO A 380 12.91 -1.52 26.08
N ALA A 381 11.93 -2.42 26.21
CA ALA A 381 11.99 -3.71 25.54
C ALA A 381 11.65 -3.53 24.05
N ARG A 382 12.34 -4.31 23.20
CA ARG A 382 12.19 -4.29 21.73
C ARG A 382 12.48 -5.66 21.13
N LEU A 383 11.89 -5.89 19.94
CA LEU A 383 12.23 -7.06 19.13
C LEU A 383 13.49 -6.74 18.30
N VAL A 384 14.42 -7.69 18.30
CA VAL A 384 15.64 -7.62 17.50
C VAL A 384 15.69 -8.81 16.55
N PHE A 385 16.02 -8.53 15.29
CA PHE A 385 16.11 -9.49 14.20
C PHE A 385 16.84 -8.85 13.01
N THR A 386 17.17 -9.65 12.01
CA THR A 386 17.56 -9.20 10.68
C THR A 386 16.42 -9.47 9.71
N SER A 387 16.30 -8.66 8.66
CA SER A 387 15.25 -8.82 7.66
C SER A 387 15.57 -9.91 6.62
N LYS A 388 14.52 -10.31 5.88
CA LYS A 388 14.63 -11.21 4.72
C LYS A 388 15.45 -10.62 3.59
N GLU A 389 16.00 -11.49 2.76
CA GLU A 389 16.59 -11.11 1.47
C GLU A 389 15.52 -11.03 0.38
N GLY A 390 15.79 -10.25 -0.65
CA GLY A 390 14.97 -10.13 -1.85
C GLY A 390 14.73 -8.71 -2.28
N THR A 391 14.12 -8.56 -3.44
CA THR A 391 13.73 -7.25 -3.96
C THR A 391 12.48 -6.75 -3.25
N GLY A 392 12.48 -5.48 -2.88
CA GLY A 392 11.36 -4.76 -2.31
C GLY A 392 11.27 -3.35 -2.88
N ILE A 393 10.32 -2.59 -2.39
CA ILE A 393 10.19 -1.17 -2.70
C ILE A 393 10.21 -0.33 -1.43
N ALA A 394 10.97 0.75 -1.46
CA ALA A 394 10.97 1.81 -0.47
C ALA A 394 10.24 3.02 -1.04
N THR A 395 9.33 3.61 -0.29
CA THR A 395 8.60 4.80 -0.74
C THR A 395 8.71 5.94 0.26
N SER A 396 8.73 7.16 -0.25
CA SER A 396 8.63 8.38 0.54
C SER A 396 7.56 9.29 -0.06
N LEU A 397 6.50 9.55 0.70
CA LEU A 397 5.51 10.57 0.35
C LEU A 397 5.97 11.91 0.90
N VAL A 398 6.37 12.80 0.00
CA VAL A 398 6.86 14.12 0.37
C VAL A 398 5.85 15.20 0.03
N ASP A 399 5.72 16.16 0.93
CA ASP A 399 4.97 17.39 0.71
C ASP A 399 5.94 18.49 0.24
N LEU A 400 5.70 19.01 -0.96
CA LEU A 400 6.51 20.06 -1.56
C LEU A 400 5.90 21.48 -1.35
N GLY A 401 4.82 21.57 -0.56
CA GLY A 401 4.12 22.81 -0.26
C GLY A 401 3.06 23.18 -1.30
N ASP A 402 3.27 22.81 -2.56
CA ASP A 402 2.32 23.02 -3.66
C ASP A 402 1.71 21.72 -4.19
N ARG A 403 2.21 20.56 -3.75
CA ARG A 403 1.73 19.22 -4.12
C ARG A 403 2.39 18.14 -3.30
N PHE A 404 1.80 16.94 -3.34
CA PHE A 404 2.46 15.72 -2.91
C PHE A 404 3.22 15.06 -4.07
N ARG A 405 4.34 14.41 -3.72
CA ARG A 405 5.14 13.56 -4.60
C ARG A 405 5.38 12.23 -3.91
N LEU A 406 5.19 11.12 -4.63
CA LEU A 406 5.56 9.80 -4.16
C LEU A 406 6.84 9.33 -4.83
N LEU A 407 7.92 9.22 -4.06
CA LEU A 407 9.14 8.54 -4.51
C LEU A 407 8.94 7.03 -4.33
N ILE A 408 9.35 6.28 -5.34
CA ILE A 408 9.24 4.82 -5.37
C ILE A 408 10.59 4.27 -5.82
N ASN A 409 11.36 3.75 -4.88
CA ASN A 409 12.67 3.14 -5.19
C ASN A 409 12.61 1.62 -5.06
N THR A 410 12.97 0.92 -6.11
CA THR A 410 13.23 -0.51 -6.05
C THR A 410 14.56 -0.75 -5.35
N VAL A 411 14.56 -1.63 -4.35
CA VAL A 411 15.72 -1.91 -3.51
C VAL A 411 15.97 -3.42 -3.42
N ASP A 412 17.24 -3.80 -3.38
CA ASP A 412 17.67 -5.20 -3.26
C ASP A 412 18.21 -5.47 -1.85
N CYS A 413 17.36 -6.07 -1.02
CA CYS A 413 17.70 -6.42 0.36
C CYS A 413 18.64 -7.62 0.39
N LYS A 414 19.69 -7.51 1.21
CA LYS A 414 20.78 -8.48 1.37
C LYS A 414 20.98 -8.81 2.85
N LYS A 415 21.60 -9.94 3.13
CA LYS A 415 22.04 -10.24 4.50
C LYS A 415 23.10 -9.27 4.95
N VAL A 416 22.99 -8.86 6.20
CA VAL A 416 24.07 -8.14 6.88
C VAL A 416 25.28 -9.07 6.94
N GLU A 417 26.44 -8.60 6.44
CA GLU A 417 27.64 -9.43 6.28
C GLU A 417 28.18 -10.01 7.60
N LYS A 418 28.03 -9.24 8.69
CA LYS A 418 28.52 -9.61 10.01
C LYS A 418 27.52 -9.24 11.10
N PRO A 419 27.42 -10.05 12.18
CA PRO A 419 26.63 -9.65 13.33
C PRO A 419 27.07 -8.32 13.91
N MET A 420 26.11 -7.52 14.37
CA MET A 420 26.31 -6.24 15.03
C MET A 420 25.87 -6.32 16.51
N PRO A 421 26.65 -7.02 17.39
CA PRO A 421 26.22 -7.34 18.75
C PRO A 421 25.99 -6.11 19.64
N LYS A 422 26.57 -4.97 19.29
CA LYS A 422 26.41 -3.72 20.04
C LYS A 422 25.25 -2.85 19.52
N LEU A 423 24.64 -3.23 18.40
CA LEU A 423 23.47 -2.54 17.86
C LEU A 423 22.19 -3.30 18.27
N PRO A 424 21.47 -2.85 19.30
CA PRO A 424 20.36 -3.61 19.87
C PRO A 424 19.02 -3.31 19.20
N VAL A 425 18.98 -3.26 17.88
CA VAL A 425 17.78 -2.94 17.09
C VAL A 425 17.60 -3.94 15.95
N ALA A 426 16.38 -4.04 15.44
CA ALA A 426 16.13 -4.74 14.20
C ALA A 426 16.75 -4.01 13.03
N THR A 427 17.24 -4.73 12.03
CA THR A 427 17.95 -4.15 10.89
C THR A 427 17.53 -4.76 9.56
N ASN A 428 17.55 -3.93 8.52
CA ASN A 428 17.57 -4.33 7.12
C ASN A 428 18.85 -3.77 6.48
N PHE A 429 19.30 -4.37 5.40
CA PHE A 429 20.38 -3.85 4.60
C PHE A 429 20.04 -3.99 3.13
N TRP A 430 20.01 -2.90 2.39
CA TRP A 430 19.72 -2.94 0.96
C TRP A 430 20.69 -2.15 0.10
N THR A 431 20.73 -2.49 -1.18
CA THR A 431 21.28 -1.63 -2.22
C THR A 431 20.12 -1.05 -3.02
N PRO A 432 19.97 0.28 -3.07
CA PRO A 432 18.96 0.89 -3.96
C PRO A 432 19.37 0.66 -5.43
N GLN A 433 18.38 0.47 -6.30
CA GLN A 433 18.63 0.42 -7.72
C GLN A 433 18.80 1.84 -8.29
N PRO A 434 19.61 2.02 -9.38
CA PRO A 434 20.41 0.99 -10.06
C PRO A 434 21.67 0.59 -9.28
N ASP A 435 22.18 1.43 -8.41
CA ASP A 435 23.32 1.27 -7.51
C ASP A 435 23.23 2.29 -6.37
N LEU A 436 24.02 2.12 -5.31
CA LEU A 436 23.97 2.99 -4.14
C LEU A 436 24.19 4.48 -4.50
N ILE A 437 25.14 4.78 -5.36
CA ILE A 437 25.52 6.17 -5.64
C ILE A 437 24.43 6.86 -6.44
N THR A 438 23.99 6.22 -7.54
CA THR A 438 22.92 6.76 -8.40
C THR A 438 21.59 6.82 -7.67
N GLY A 439 21.22 5.75 -6.93
CA GLY A 439 19.97 5.68 -6.18
C GLY A 439 19.90 6.74 -5.08
N ALA A 440 20.96 6.90 -4.29
CA ALA A 440 21.02 7.91 -3.23
C ALA A 440 21.01 9.35 -3.80
N GLU A 441 21.76 9.62 -4.90
CA GLU A 441 21.69 10.92 -5.57
C GLU A 441 20.29 11.20 -6.09
N ALA A 442 19.64 10.21 -6.71
CA ALA A 442 18.28 10.32 -7.23
C ALA A 442 17.27 10.61 -6.10
N TRP A 443 17.37 9.89 -4.98
CA TRP A 443 16.51 10.07 -3.81
C TRP A 443 16.60 11.47 -3.23
N ILE A 444 17.81 11.99 -3.03
CA ILE A 444 18.08 13.33 -2.52
C ILE A 444 17.54 14.41 -3.49
N LEU A 445 17.83 14.26 -4.80
CA LEU A 445 17.37 15.21 -5.82
C LEU A 445 15.83 15.27 -5.92
N ALA A 446 15.16 14.15 -5.70
CA ALA A 446 13.70 14.08 -5.72
C ALA A 446 13.04 14.56 -4.43
N GLY A 447 13.83 14.79 -3.36
CA GLY A 447 13.36 15.27 -2.06
C GLY A 447 12.97 14.17 -1.08
N GLY A 448 13.48 12.94 -1.28
CA GLY A 448 13.18 11.80 -0.43
C GLY A 448 13.60 11.99 1.03
N ALA A 449 12.76 11.52 1.94
CA ALA A 449 13.01 11.56 3.38
C ALA A 449 13.91 10.40 3.83
N HIS A 450 14.45 10.50 5.05
CA HIS A 450 15.13 9.39 5.70
C HIS A 450 14.16 8.32 6.23
N HIS A 451 12.91 8.67 6.51
CA HIS A 451 11.85 7.71 6.82
C HIS A 451 11.23 7.16 5.54
N THR A 452 11.07 5.85 5.47
CA THR A 452 10.47 5.14 4.34
C THR A 452 9.35 4.19 4.79
N ALA A 453 8.33 4.08 3.95
CA ALA A 453 7.42 2.93 3.99
C ALA A 453 7.96 1.88 3.02
N PHE A 454 8.24 0.70 3.54
CA PHE A 454 8.88 -0.39 2.83
C PHE A 454 8.00 -1.64 2.76
N THR A 455 8.05 -2.35 1.62
CA THR A 455 7.40 -3.66 1.47
C THR A 455 8.14 -4.55 0.47
N TYR A 456 8.14 -5.86 0.73
CA TYR A 456 8.55 -6.88 -0.23
C TYR A 456 7.43 -7.29 -1.21
N ASP A 457 6.19 -6.92 -0.92
CA ASP A 457 5.01 -7.60 -1.45
C ASP A 457 4.27 -6.81 -2.53
N LEU A 458 4.69 -5.56 -2.78
CA LEU A 458 4.16 -4.71 -3.85
C LEU A 458 5.24 -4.40 -4.87
N THR A 459 4.80 -4.03 -6.06
CA THR A 459 5.67 -3.57 -7.15
C THR A 459 5.67 -2.05 -7.25
N ALA A 460 6.71 -1.50 -7.88
CA ALA A 460 6.77 -0.07 -8.18
C ALA A 460 5.58 0.37 -9.06
N GLU A 461 5.15 -0.47 -10.02
CA GLU A 461 3.97 -0.22 -10.85
C GLU A 461 2.70 -0.06 -10.01
N GLN A 462 2.46 -0.93 -9.02
CA GLN A 462 1.26 -0.83 -8.15
C GLN A 462 1.22 0.47 -7.35
N MET A 463 2.37 0.91 -6.84
CA MET A 463 2.44 2.16 -6.08
C MET A 463 2.34 3.38 -6.98
N GLY A 464 2.89 3.30 -8.19
CA GLY A 464 2.73 4.34 -9.20
C GLY A 464 1.29 4.48 -9.69
N ASP A 465 0.64 3.36 -10.01
CA ASP A 465 -0.79 3.33 -10.37
C ASP A 465 -1.67 3.93 -9.25
N TRP A 466 -1.32 3.67 -7.98
CA TRP A 466 -2.01 4.30 -6.85
C TRP A 466 -1.79 5.82 -6.83
N ALA A 467 -0.54 6.27 -7.01
CA ALA A 467 -0.22 7.70 -7.03
C ALA A 467 -0.94 8.44 -8.17
N GLU A 468 -0.97 7.83 -9.37
CA GLU A 468 -1.69 8.36 -10.52
C GLU A 468 -3.20 8.46 -10.25
N ALA A 469 -3.80 7.41 -9.67
CA ALA A 469 -5.21 7.42 -9.28
C ALA A 469 -5.54 8.49 -8.23
N MET A 470 -4.59 8.82 -7.34
CA MET A 470 -4.71 9.91 -6.37
C MET A 470 -4.38 11.30 -6.95
N GLY A 471 -3.94 11.37 -8.20
CA GLY A 471 -3.56 12.61 -8.86
C GLY A 471 -2.35 13.29 -8.23
N ILE A 472 -1.36 12.50 -7.77
CA ILE A 472 -0.08 12.97 -7.25
C ILE A 472 1.08 12.53 -8.14
N GLU A 473 2.21 13.21 -8.04
CA GLU A 473 3.39 12.97 -8.87
C GLU A 473 4.13 11.69 -8.44
N PRO A 474 4.17 10.59 -9.25
CA PRO A 474 5.05 9.45 -9.00
C PRO A 474 6.46 9.75 -9.54
N VAL A 475 7.49 9.35 -8.78
CA VAL A 475 8.89 9.39 -9.23
C VAL A 475 9.51 8.01 -8.99
N TYR A 476 9.92 7.36 -10.08
CA TYR A 476 10.51 6.03 -10.04
C TYR A 476 12.03 6.11 -10.00
N ILE A 477 12.61 5.28 -9.12
CA ILE A 477 14.05 5.07 -9.02
C ILE A 477 14.26 3.55 -9.11
N ASP A 478 14.87 3.10 -10.20
CA ASP A 478 15.01 1.68 -10.55
C ASP A 478 16.25 1.45 -11.43
N ASN A 479 16.37 0.26 -12.03
CA ASN A 479 17.50 -0.11 -12.88
C ASN A 479 17.66 0.73 -14.16
N GLU A 480 16.61 1.45 -14.59
CA GLU A 480 16.65 2.32 -15.76
C GLU A 480 16.97 3.78 -15.41
N THR A 481 17.06 4.09 -14.12
CA THR A 481 17.27 5.45 -13.64
C THR A 481 18.66 5.99 -13.99
N THR A 482 18.67 7.13 -14.63
CA THR A 482 19.86 7.97 -14.77
C THR A 482 19.58 9.36 -14.22
N ILE A 483 20.56 9.99 -13.59
CA ILE A 483 20.39 11.35 -13.02
C ILE A 483 19.94 12.36 -14.08
N ARG A 484 20.40 12.20 -15.33
CA ARG A 484 19.97 13.08 -16.42
C ARG A 484 18.48 12.95 -16.74
N ASN A 485 17.97 11.73 -16.80
CA ASN A 485 16.55 11.49 -17.08
C ASN A 485 15.70 11.90 -15.88
N LEU A 486 16.09 11.52 -14.68
CA LEU A 486 15.40 11.94 -13.46
C LEU A 486 15.21 13.47 -13.39
N LYS A 487 16.28 14.26 -13.66
CA LYS A 487 16.18 15.73 -13.69
C LYS A 487 15.16 16.26 -14.71
N LYS A 488 15.03 15.58 -15.85
CA LYS A 488 13.99 15.93 -16.84
C LYS A 488 12.58 15.59 -16.33
N ASP A 489 12.43 14.41 -15.70
CA ASP A 489 11.14 13.96 -15.16
C ASP A 489 10.68 14.87 -14.02
N LEU A 490 11.59 15.25 -13.12
CA LEU A 490 11.33 16.22 -12.05
C LEU A 490 10.94 17.61 -12.62
N MET A 491 11.57 18.04 -13.71
CA MET A 491 11.21 19.29 -14.39
C MET A 491 9.81 19.19 -15.04
N LEU A 492 9.48 18.08 -15.68
CA LEU A 492 8.15 17.82 -16.22
C LEU A 492 7.11 17.74 -15.10
N GLY A 493 7.39 17.06 -14.02
CA GLY A 493 6.54 17.00 -12.83
C GLY A 493 6.22 18.41 -12.29
N ASN A 494 7.23 19.30 -12.24
CA ASN A 494 7.01 20.70 -11.86
C ASN A 494 6.07 21.46 -12.81
N LEU A 495 5.99 21.07 -14.08
CA LEU A 495 5.06 21.70 -15.05
C LEU A 495 3.64 21.12 -14.96
N VAL A 496 3.51 19.83 -14.67
CA VAL A 496 2.23 19.11 -14.70
C VAL A 496 1.50 19.18 -13.36
N TYR A 497 2.22 18.98 -12.25
CA TYR A 497 1.62 18.82 -10.92
C TYR A 497 1.68 20.07 -10.06
N ARG A 498 2.46 21.07 -10.43
CA ARG A 498 2.52 22.34 -9.69
C ARG A 498 1.20 23.10 -9.84
N LYS A 499 0.62 23.49 -8.70
CA LYS A 499 -0.60 24.32 -8.64
C LYS A 499 -0.31 25.80 -8.85
#